data_a87a51f35a86dff4f5dfa83747bff422
#
_entry.id   a87a51f35a86dff4f5dfa83747bff422
#
_cell.length_a   1.000
_cell.length_b   1.000
_cell.length_c   1.000
_cell.angle_alpha   90.00
_cell.angle_beta   90.00
_cell.angle_gamma   90.00
#
_symmetry.space_group_name_H-M   'P 1'
#
loop_
_entity.id
_entity.type
_entity.pdbx_description
1 polymer ?
#
loop_
_entity_poly.entity_id
_entity_poly.type
_entity_poly.pdbx_seq_one_letter_code
_entity_poly.pdbx_strand_id
1 'polypeptide(L)'
;AVGLPRDSVHRLMEEFLHDFHFKSSFDIESSLFDHGKLRYGTRRITLREHFRCMPEIIRFSNDLCYSDTPLIPLRQYGPNRLPPLEHVFLCGGNRKGTGNRVINEPEAESIVERIVELCRDSRYDGKSMGVVVLQGEAQASEIEKRLLEHPHVGAEEMERRRLVCGNP
;
A
#
# COMPACT_ATOMS: atom_id res chain seq x y z
N ALA A 1 3.14 10.47 5.71
CA ALA A 1 4.11 11.27 6.49
C ALA A 1 3.35 11.92 7.64
N VAL A 2 3.79 11.70 8.88
CA VAL A 2 3.27 12.42 10.03
C VAL A 2 3.72 13.87 9.86
N GLY A 3 2.76 14.77 9.54
CA GLY A 3 3.06 16.17 9.36
C GLY A 3 3.53 16.79 10.68
N LEU A 4 4.76 17.25 10.71
CA LEU A 4 5.25 18.05 11.84
C LEU A 4 4.53 19.40 11.85
N PRO A 5 4.18 19.97 13.03
CA PRO A 5 3.61 21.30 13.11
C PRO A 5 4.58 22.35 12.55
N ARG A 6 4.10 23.24 11.70
CA ARG A 6 4.91 24.28 11.06
C ARG A 6 5.72 25.09 12.08
N ASP A 7 5.07 25.50 13.17
CA ASP A 7 5.71 26.30 14.22
C ASP A 7 6.88 25.57 14.90
N SER A 8 6.77 24.26 15.06
CA SER A 8 7.87 23.45 15.62
C SER A 8 9.05 23.37 14.66
N VAL A 9 8.80 23.23 13.36
CA VAL A 9 9.87 23.24 12.35
C VAL A 9 10.54 24.60 12.29
N HIS A 10 9.78 25.69 12.26
CA HIS A 10 10.31 27.05 12.29
C HIS A 10 11.20 27.32 13.51
N ARG A 11 10.73 26.94 14.70
CA ARG A 11 11.53 27.08 15.92
C ARG A 11 12.84 26.31 15.85
N LEU A 12 12.81 25.05 15.40
CA LEU A 12 14.04 24.26 15.25
C LEU A 12 15.00 24.84 14.20
N MET A 13 14.46 25.39 13.12
CA MET A 13 15.28 26.07 12.10
C MET A 13 15.95 27.32 12.66
N GLU A 14 15.27 28.13 13.51
CA GLU A 14 15.85 29.27 14.14
C GLU A 14 16.91 28.87 15.18
N GLU A 15 16.66 27.80 15.93
CA GLU A 15 17.56 27.32 16.97
C GLU A 15 18.85 26.70 16.42
N PHE A 16 18.72 25.83 15.40
CA PHE A 16 19.83 24.98 14.91
C PHE A 16 20.42 25.42 13.59
N LEU A 17 19.71 26.21 12.79
CA LEU A 17 20.11 26.60 11.44
C LEU A 17 20.17 28.10 11.22
N HIS A 18 20.30 28.89 12.33
CA HIS A 18 20.26 30.35 12.24
C HIS A 18 21.33 30.94 11.29
N ASP A 19 22.54 30.36 11.23
CA ASP A 19 23.62 30.78 10.34
C ASP A 19 23.75 29.96 9.05
N PHE A 20 22.80 29.04 8.81
CA PHE A 20 22.91 28.17 7.65
C PHE A 20 22.38 28.83 6.37
N HIS A 21 23.24 28.97 5.37
CA HIS A 21 22.95 29.68 4.12
C HIS A 21 21.71 29.16 3.36
N PHE A 22 21.41 27.86 3.43
CA PHE A 22 20.24 27.23 2.80
C PHE A 22 19.07 26.99 3.75
N LYS A 23 18.99 27.69 4.87
CA LYS A 23 17.94 27.57 5.88
C LYS A 23 16.54 27.61 5.27
N SER A 24 16.30 28.52 4.32
CA SER A 24 15.00 28.69 3.68
C SER A 24 14.51 27.48 2.85
N SER A 25 15.39 26.53 2.55
CA SER A 25 15.00 25.29 1.84
C SER A 25 14.46 24.20 2.78
N PHE A 26 14.63 24.37 4.10
CA PHE A 26 14.12 23.44 5.09
C PHE A 26 12.72 23.84 5.52
N ASP A 27 11.71 23.20 4.96
CA ASP A 27 10.32 23.38 5.37
C ASP A 27 9.62 22.03 5.57
N ILE A 28 8.36 22.06 5.98
CA ILE A 28 7.58 20.84 6.24
C ILE A 28 7.23 20.03 4.98
N GLU A 29 7.35 20.65 3.81
CA GLU A 29 7.03 20.05 2.50
C GLU A 29 8.27 19.46 1.84
N SER A 30 9.46 19.79 2.34
CA SER A 30 10.74 19.31 1.82
C SER A 30 11.23 18.08 2.57
N SER A 31 11.55 17.05 1.85
CA SER A 31 12.19 15.83 2.38
C SER A 31 13.72 15.97 2.38
N LEU A 32 14.40 15.14 3.18
CA LEU A 32 15.86 15.02 3.13
C LEU A 32 16.36 14.68 1.71
N PHE A 33 15.57 13.94 0.96
CA PHE A 33 15.86 13.60 -0.44
C PHE A 33 15.82 14.86 -1.35
N ASP A 34 14.89 15.77 -1.10
CA ASP A 34 14.80 17.02 -1.86
C ASP A 34 16.01 17.93 -1.59
N HIS A 35 16.46 17.98 -0.34
CA HIS A 35 17.74 18.66 -0.02
C HIS A 35 18.94 17.99 -0.68
N GLY A 36 18.96 16.67 -0.73
CA GLY A 36 19.97 15.91 -1.47
C GLY A 36 19.97 16.26 -2.97
N LYS A 37 18.81 16.33 -3.59
CA LYS A 37 18.66 16.75 -5.00
C LYS A 37 19.19 18.16 -5.22
N LEU A 38 18.81 19.09 -4.34
CA LEU A 38 19.27 20.50 -4.44
C LEU A 38 20.79 20.59 -4.34
N ARG A 39 21.41 19.88 -3.38
CA ARG A 39 22.84 19.94 -3.13
C ARG A 39 23.67 19.23 -4.19
N TYR A 40 23.24 18.07 -4.65
CA TYR A 40 24.04 17.19 -5.52
C TYR A 40 23.62 17.25 -7.00
N GLY A 41 22.47 17.84 -7.31
CA GLY A 41 22.01 18.04 -8.68
C GLY A 41 22.03 16.76 -9.51
N THR A 42 22.84 16.78 -10.57
CA THR A 42 22.99 15.65 -11.52
C THR A 42 23.86 14.51 -10.98
N ARG A 43 24.57 14.69 -9.85
CA ARG A 43 25.41 13.66 -9.24
C ARG A 43 24.59 12.65 -8.44
N ARG A 44 23.57 12.08 -9.06
CA ARG A 44 22.71 11.07 -8.46
C ARG A 44 22.58 9.86 -9.37
N ILE A 45 22.52 8.69 -8.78
CA ILE A 45 22.24 7.45 -9.49
C ILE A 45 20.81 7.07 -9.19
N THR A 46 19.99 6.91 -10.22
CA THR A 46 18.62 6.46 -10.10
C THR A 46 18.59 4.94 -10.28
N LEU A 47 18.16 4.23 -9.23
CA LEU A 47 17.96 2.79 -9.31
C LEU A 47 16.66 2.52 -10.06
N ARG A 48 16.74 1.92 -11.21
CA ARG A 48 15.61 1.66 -12.11
C ARG A 48 15.18 0.21 -12.13
N GLU A 49 16.05 -0.70 -11.75
CA GLU A 49 15.77 -2.12 -11.77
C GLU A 49 14.78 -2.50 -10.66
N HIS A 50 13.74 -3.25 -11.03
CA HIS A 50 12.66 -3.63 -10.14
C HIS A 50 12.46 -5.15 -10.14
N PHE A 51 12.59 -5.76 -8.95
CA PHE A 51 12.57 -7.22 -8.79
C PHE A 51 11.31 -7.75 -8.09
N ARG A 52 10.46 -6.90 -7.55
CA ARG A 52 9.35 -7.29 -6.67
C ARG A 52 8.07 -7.63 -7.43
N CYS A 53 7.61 -6.72 -8.28
CA CYS A 53 6.31 -6.83 -8.91
C CYS A 53 6.38 -7.33 -10.34
N MET A 54 5.27 -7.89 -10.81
CA MET A 54 5.05 -8.21 -12.21
C MET A 54 5.06 -6.94 -13.07
N PRO A 55 5.39 -7.05 -14.37
CA PRO A 55 5.42 -5.91 -15.28
C PRO A 55 4.12 -5.11 -15.33
N GLU A 56 2.98 -5.80 -15.26
CA GLU A 56 1.65 -5.18 -15.28
C GLU A 56 1.38 -4.31 -14.05
N ILE A 57 1.86 -4.74 -12.86
CA ILE A 57 1.70 -4.00 -11.62
C ILE A 57 2.60 -2.77 -11.62
N ILE A 58 3.87 -2.93 -11.99
CA ILE A 58 4.82 -1.80 -11.99
C ILE A 58 4.52 -0.78 -13.09
N ARG A 59 3.85 -1.21 -14.16
CA ARG A 59 3.40 -0.30 -15.22
C ARG A 59 2.50 0.81 -14.67
N PHE A 60 1.54 0.46 -13.82
CA PHE A 60 0.69 1.45 -13.15
C PHE A 60 1.52 2.48 -12.38
N SER A 61 2.50 2.02 -11.60
CA SER A 61 3.39 2.93 -10.86
C SER A 61 4.27 3.77 -11.78
N ASN A 62 4.72 3.22 -12.89
CA ASN A 62 5.49 3.96 -13.90
C ASN A 62 4.66 5.08 -14.53
N ASP A 63 3.44 4.78 -14.92
CA ASP A 63 2.54 5.76 -15.53
C ASP A 63 2.17 6.88 -14.55
N LEU A 64 2.00 6.55 -13.26
CA LEU A 64 1.59 7.50 -12.24
C LEU A 64 2.73 8.33 -11.64
N CYS A 65 3.87 7.72 -11.35
CA CYS A 65 4.92 8.31 -10.50
C CYS A 65 6.31 8.36 -11.15
N TYR A 66 6.57 7.53 -12.15
CA TYR A 66 7.91 7.34 -12.72
C TYR A 66 7.94 7.57 -14.23
N SER A 67 7.06 8.41 -14.77
CA SER A 67 6.96 8.69 -16.21
C SER A 67 8.29 9.11 -16.83
N ASP A 68 9.06 9.96 -16.13
CA ASP A 68 10.35 10.47 -16.61
C ASP A 68 11.49 9.44 -16.51
N THR A 69 11.41 8.54 -15.53
CA THR A 69 12.44 7.52 -15.27
C THR A 69 11.79 6.19 -14.92
N PRO A 70 11.14 5.52 -15.87
CA PRO A 70 10.38 4.31 -15.59
C PRO A 70 11.25 3.19 -15.03
N LEU A 71 10.70 2.48 -14.07
CA LEU A 71 11.30 1.30 -13.48
C LEU A 71 11.26 0.13 -14.47
N ILE A 72 12.33 -0.63 -14.52
CA ILE A 72 12.52 -1.77 -15.43
C ILE A 72 12.25 -3.06 -14.66
N PRO A 73 11.13 -3.77 -14.92
CA PRO A 73 10.86 -5.02 -14.24
C PRO A 73 11.77 -6.13 -14.76
N LEU A 74 12.59 -6.68 -13.89
CA LEU A 74 13.53 -7.76 -14.23
C LEU A 74 12.99 -9.15 -13.93
N ARG A 75 11.97 -9.24 -13.08
CA ARG A 75 11.37 -10.53 -12.73
C ARG A 75 10.52 -11.04 -13.90
N GLN A 76 10.86 -12.22 -14.38
CA GLN A 76 10.10 -12.93 -15.40
C GLN A 76 9.21 -14.00 -14.75
N TYR A 77 8.07 -14.24 -15.37
CA TYR A 77 7.08 -15.20 -14.91
C TYR A 77 6.72 -16.14 -16.04
N GLY A 78 6.50 -17.41 -15.71
CA GLY A 78 6.09 -18.42 -16.67
C GLY A 78 4.68 -18.19 -17.26
N PRO A 79 4.32 -18.92 -18.29
CA PRO A 79 3.02 -18.77 -18.99
C PRO A 79 1.81 -19.11 -18.12
N ASN A 80 1.98 -19.99 -17.12
CA ASN A 80 0.89 -20.46 -16.23
C ASN A 80 0.81 -19.66 -14.91
N ARG A 81 1.06 -18.37 -14.96
CA ARG A 81 0.94 -17.50 -13.79
C ARG A 81 -0.49 -17.12 -13.49
N LEU A 82 -0.76 -16.84 -12.23
CA LEU A 82 -2.01 -16.22 -11.81
C LEU A 82 -2.16 -14.81 -12.43
N PRO A 83 -3.39 -14.34 -12.67
CA PRO A 83 -3.62 -12.97 -13.10
C PRO A 83 -2.95 -11.99 -12.13
N PRO A 84 -2.14 -11.04 -12.61
CA PRO A 84 -1.40 -10.11 -11.75
C PRO A 84 -2.29 -9.04 -11.11
N LEU A 85 -3.42 -8.75 -11.73
CA LEU A 85 -4.38 -7.75 -11.29
C LEU A 85 -5.78 -8.16 -11.74
N GLU A 86 -6.72 -8.13 -10.81
CA GLU A 86 -8.16 -8.26 -11.07
C GLU A 86 -8.88 -7.06 -10.46
N HIS A 87 -9.85 -6.53 -11.16
CA HIS A 87 -10.67 -5.41 -10.71
C HIS A 87 -12.12 -5.87 -10.55
N VAL A 88 -12.66 -5.68 -9.35
CA VAL A 88 -14.06 -5.98 -9.02
C VAL A 88 -14.76 -4.68 -8.64
N PHE A 89 -15.82 -4.34 -9.36
CA PHE A 89 -16.63 -3.17 -9.06
C PHE A 89 -17.95 -3.60 -8.40
N LEU A 90 -18.21 -3.08 -7.21
CA LEU A 90 -19.41 -3.35 -6.43
C LEU A 90 -20.42 -2.21 -6.58
N CYS A 91 -21.50 -2.45 -7.32
CA CYS A 91 -22.55 -1.44 -7.55
C CYS A 91 -23.34 -1.06 -6.29
N GLY A 92 -23.38 -1.96 -5.29
CA GLY A 92 -24.14 -1.80 -4.04
C GLY A 92 -23.32 -1.29 -2.85
N GLY A 93 -22.08 -0.89 -3.08
CA GLY A 93 -21.19 -0.40 -2.01
C GLY A 93 -21.84 0.79 -1.27
N ASN A 94 -21.85 0.72 0.06
CA ASN A 94 -22.32 1.81 0.91
C ASN A 94 -21.40 2.00 2.10
N ARG A 95 -21.24 3.24 2.52
CA ARG A 95 -20.40 3.65 3.63
C ARG A 95 -21.24 3.93 4.85
N LYS A 96 -20.97 3.27 5.96
CA LYS A 96 -21.52 3.55 7.29
C LYS A 96 -20.41 3.99 8.23
N GLY A 97 -20.65 4.97 9.10
CA GLY A 97 -19.69 5.48 10.06
C GLY A 97 -18.82 6.62 9.54
N THR A 98 -17.87 7.07 10.39
CA THR A 98 -16.97 8.20 10.13
C THR A 98 -15.54 7.91 10.62
N GLY A 99 -14.54 8.52 10.00
CA GLY A 99 -13.12 8.35 10.38
C GLY A 99 -12.69 6.88 10.30
N ASN A 100 -12.04 6.38 11.34
CA ASN A 100 -11.55 5.00 11.43
C ASN A 100 -12.64 3.96 11.70
N ARG A 101 -13.88 4.41 11.96
CA ARG A 101 -15.04 3.53 12.20
C ARG A 101 -15.90 3.32 10.95
N VAL A 102 -15.35 3.59 9.79
CA VAL A 102 -16.04 3.39 8.52
C VAL A 102 -16.10 1.91 8.20
N ILE A 103 -17.30 1.44 7.85
CA ILE A 103 -17.56 0.07 7.38
C ILE A 103 -18.38 0.15 6.10
N ASN A 104 -18.02 -0.68 5.14
CA ASN A 104 -18.76 -0.98 3.91
C ASN A 104 -19.09 -2.47 3.92
N GLU A 105 -20.26 -2.82 4.43
CA GLU A 105 -20.67 -4.22 4.61
C GLU A 105 -20.68 -5.02 3.30
N PRO A 106 -21.25 -4.52 2.18
CA PRO A 106 -21.22 -5.23 0.91
C PRO A 106 -19.80 -5.51 0.40
N GLU A 107 -18.86 -4.59 0.64
CA GLU A 107 -17.46 -4.78 0.27
C GLU A 107 -16.81 -5.85 1.14
N ALA A 108 -17.06 -5.82 2.46
CA ALA A 108 -16.55 -6.83 3.37
C ALA A 108 -17.04 -8.23 3.00
N GLU A 109 -18.32 -8.37 2.67
CA GLU A 109 -18.92 -9.62 2.22
C GLU A 109 -18.28 -10.12 0.92
N SER A 110 -18.16 -9.25 -0.07
CA SER A 110 -17.53 -9.61 -1.35
C SER A 110 -16.07 -10.02 -1.21
N ILE A 111 -15.31 -9.38 -0.31
CA ILE A 111 -13.93 -9.76 -0.02
C ILE A 111 -13.87 -11.15 0.63
N VAL A 112 -14.75 -11.42 1.59
CA VAL A 112 -14.82 -12.73 2.26
C VAL A 112 -15.18 -13.83 1.26
N GLU A 113 -16.21 -13.65 0.43
CA GLU A 113 -16.59 -14.59 -0.62
C GLU A 113 -15.41 -14.85 -1.56
N ARG A 114 -14.73 -13.80 -2.01
CA ARG A 114 -13.57 -13.96 -2.89
C ARG A 114 -12.44 -14.75 -2.23
N ILE A 115 -12.14 -14.50 -0.97
CA ILE A 115 -11.12 -15.28 -0.22
C ILE A 115 -11.54 -16.76 -0.12
N VAL A 116 -12.79 -17.04 0.15
CA VAL A 116 -13.33 -18.41 0.17
C VAL A 116 -13.13 -19.12 -1.19
N GLU A 117 -13.42 -18.43 -2.29
CA GLU A 117 -13.16 -18.96 -3.63
C GLU A 117 -11.67 -19.25 -3.85
N LEU A 118 -10.78 -18.31 -3.47
CA LEU A 118 -9.34 -18.49 -3.60
C LEU A 118 -8.80 -19.63 -2.73
N CYS A 119 -9.38 -19.85 -1.55
CA CYS A 119 -9.01 -20.97 -0.69
C CYS A 119 -9.38 -22.35 -1.29
N ARG A 120 -10.40 -22.39 -2.14
CA ARG A 120 -10.83 -23.61 -2.85
C ARG A 120 -10.09 -23.84 -4.17
N ASP A 121 -9.40 -22.86 -4.69
CA ASP A 121 -8.66 -22.94 -5.95
C ASP A 121 -7.24 -23.46 -5.70
N SER A 122 -6.94 -24.66 -6.19
CA SER A 122 -5.63 -25.31 -6.02
C SER A 122 -4.44 -24.48 -6.56
N ARG A 123 -4.68 -23.55 -7.48
CA ARG A 123 -3.65 -22.64 -8.00
C ARG A 123 -3.09 -21.71 -6.91
N TYR A 124 -3.84 -21.52 -5.84
CA TYR A 124 -3.47 -20.71 -4.68
C TYR A 124 -2.92 -21.54 -3.51
N ASP A 125 -2.74 -22.86 -3.67
CA ASP A 125 -2.18 -23.69 -2.61
C ASP A 125 -0.75 -23.25 -2.27
N GLY A 126 -0.45 -23.17 -0.98
CA GLY A 126 0.83 -22.69 -0.48
C GLY A 126 1.09 -21.19 -0.67
N LYS A 127 0.11 -20.42 -1.15
CA LYS A 127 0.20 -18.95 -1.23
C LYS A 127 -0.27 -18.32 0.06
N SER A 128 0.44 -17.26 0.48
CA SER A 128 -0.02 -16.35 1.52
C SER A 128 -1.00 -15.34 0.94
N MET A 129 -1.91 -14.85 1.78
CA MET A 129 -2.91 -13.86 1.41
C MET A 129 -2.88 -12.68 2.37
N GLY A 130 -3.31 -11.51 1.91
CA GLY A 130 -3.43 -10.34 2.75
C GLY A 130 -4.55 -9.44 2.24
N VAL A 131 -5.29 -8.85 3.17
CA VAL A 131 -6.31 -7.83 2.91
C VAL A 131 -5.78 -6.49 3.40
N VAL A 132 -5.65 -5.53 2.50
CA VAL A 132 -5.25 -4.17 2.84
C VAL A 132 -6.45 -3.25 2.66
N VAL A 133 -6.92 -2.69 3.74
CA VAL A 133 -8.05 -1.75 3.76
C VAL A 133 -7.49 -0.34 3.76
N LEU A 134 -7.81 0.44 2.73
CA LEU A 134 -7.28 1.81 2.58
C LEU A 134 -7.93 2.81 3.53
N GLN A 135 -9.16 2.55 3.99
CA GLN A 135 -9.86 3.43 4.91
C GLN A 135 -10.65 2.66 5.96
N GLY A 136 -10.35 2.94 7.22
CA GLY A 136 -11.10 2.42 8.37
C GLY A 136 -10.51 1.12 8.96
N GLU A 137 -9.97 1.22 10.16
CA GLU A 137 -9.54 0.07 10.94
C GLU A 137 -10.71 -0.88 11.25
N ALA A 138 -11.93 -0.31 11.45
CA ALA A 138 -13.14 -1.08 11.67
C ALA A 138 -13.49 -1.98 10.47
N GLN A 139 -13.21 -1.57 9.23
CA GLN A 139 -13.42 -2.39 8.04
C GLN A 139 -12.50 -3.62 8.03
N ALA A 140 -11.23 -3.44 8.38
CA ALA A 140 -10.28 -4.55 8.46
C ALA A 140 -10.70 -5.57 9.53
N SER A 141 -11.10 -5.08 10.72
CA SER A 141 -11.59 -5.92 11.81
C SER A 141 -12.89 -6.66 11.48
N GLU A 142 -13.79 -6.02 10.74
CA GLU A 142 -15.05 -6.65 10.30
C GLU A 142 -14.78 -7.78 9.29
N ILE A 143 -13.86 -7.57 8.35
CA ILE A 143 -13.46 -8.61 7.39
C ILE A 143 -12.79 -9.78 8.11
N GLU A 144 -11.85 -9.51 9.01
CA GLU A 144 -11.17 -10.53 9.80
C GLU A 144 -12.14 -11.37 10.63
N LYS A 145 -13.08 -10.73 11.33
CA LYS A 145 -14.13 -11.39 12.09
C LYS A 145 -14.95 -12.33 11.21
N ARG A 146 -15.43 -11.86 10.06
CA ARG A 146 -16.21 -12.68 9.13
C ARG A 146 -15.44 -13.88 8.59
N LEU A 147 -14.13 -13.71 8.31
CA LEU A 147 -13.26 -14.81 7.90
C LEU A 147 -13.08 -15.85 9.00
N LEU A 148 -12.88 -15.42 10.24
CA LEU A 148 -12.75 -16.30 11.41
C LEU A 148 -14.03 -17.11 11.66
N GLU A 149 -15.20 -16.49 11.50
CA GLU A 149 -16.51 -17.11 11.69
C GLU A 149 -16.96 -17.95 10.48
N HIS A 150 -16.27 -17.85 9.34
CA HIS A 150 -16.68 -18.50 8.10
C HIS A 150 -16.38 -20.02 8.11
N PRO A 151 -17.35 -20.90 7.81
CA PRO A 151 -17.22 -22.37 7.95
C PRO A 151 -16.14 -22.99 7.04
N HIS A 152 -15.72 -22.30 5.98
CA HIS A 152 -14.71 -22.79 5.04
C HIS A 152 -13.36 -22.10 5.15
N VAL A 153 -13.20 -21.15 6.06
CA VAL A 153 -11.96 -20.45 6.33
C VAL A 153 -11.54 -20.68 7.76
N GLY A 154 -12.15 -19.99 8.72
CA GLY A 154 -11.85 -20.14 10.13
C GLY A 154 -10.38 -19.85 10.49
N ALA A 155 -10.03 -20.04 11.76
CA ALA A 155 -8.69 -19.75 12.25
C ALA A 155 -7.60 -20.64 11.60
N GLU A 156 -7.89 -21.91 11.38
CA GLU A 156 -6.94 -22.88 10.84
C GLU A 156 -6.51 -22.52 9.40
N GLU A 157 -7.47 -22.18 8.53
CA GLU A 157 -7.16 -21.81 7.15
C GLU A 157 -6.49 -20.45 7.08
N MET A 158 -6.86 -19.50 7.94
CA MET A 158 -6.19 -18.20 8.05
C MET A 158 -4.72 -18.37 8.45
N GLU A 159 -4.42 -19.23 9.43
CA GLU A 159 -3.06 -19.53 9.84
C GLU A 159 -2.27 -20.23 8.71
N ARG A 160 -2.87 -21.23 8.07
CA ARG A 160 -2.27 -21.96 6.94
C ARG A 160 -1.90 -21.04 5.79
N ARG A 161 -2.73 -20.05 5.49
CA ARG A 161 -2.53 -19.06 4.41
C ARG A 161 -1.76 -17.83 4.86
N ARG A 162 -1.41 -17.73 6.15
CA ARG A 162 -0.83 -16.50 6.72
C ARG A 162 -1.69 -15.28 6.35
N LEU A 163 -3.01 -15.46 6.41
CA LEU A 163 -3.97 -14.44 6.05
C LEU A 163 -4.01 -13.37 7.12
N VAL A 164 -3.74 -12.14 6.72
CA VAL A 164 -3.73 -10.97 7.60
C VAL A 164 -4.63 -9.90 7.01
N CYS A 165 -5.45 -9.29 7.85
CA CYS A 165 -6.23 -8.11 7.51
C CYS A 165 -5.65 -6.89 8.22
N GLY A 166 -5.46 -5.78 7.51
CA GLY A 166 -4.88 -4.60 8.12
C GLY A 166 -5.15 -3.31 7.35
N ASN A 167 -4.88 -2.20 8.02
CA ASN A 167 -4.83 -0.86 7.45
C ASN A 167 -3.36 -0.44 7.39
N PRO A 168 -2.87 0.15 6.28
CA PRO A 168 -1.47 0.57 6.11
C PRO A 168 -1.08 1.74 7.02
#